data_bc461360d9fcdaa8bc5b9f2ef602bbf0
#
_entry.id   bc461360d9fcdaa8bc5b9f2ef602bbf0
#
_cell.length_a   1.000
_cell.length_b   1.000
_cell.length_c   1.000
_cell.angle_alpha   90.00
_cell.angle_beta   90.00
_cell.angle_gamma   90.00
#
_symmetry.space_group_name_H-M   'P 1'
#
loop_
_entity.id
_entity.type
_entity.pdbx_description
1 polymer ?
#
loop_
_entity_poly.entity_id
_entity_poly.type
_entity_poly.pdbx_seq_one_letter_code
_entity_poly.pdbx_strand_id
1 'polypeptide(L)'
;MRIKITADSTCDLSEELLAQWDIALMPMHILMGEDSYLDGVTIHPADVFAYVNAGGKMPKSAAANLVEYTEFFEPFAKECDAVVHISVSSKLSSCFQNAKLAAGEFENVYVVDSQNICTGQGYLVLKAAKWAADGLPPRNITMRLQSLAKRVELSFVLDRLDFMAKSGRCSGVLAFGANLLGIKPALEVIDGELKVVKKYRGSLPICVGKYITDRLVERNDIEDSLVFISSCQPKPGCMDAVKAGLKKYGSFKECHETDIGTTIGGYSGPGTIGIVFARKEK
;
A
#
# COMPACT_ATOMS: atom_id res chain seq x y z
N MET A 1 -3.95 -22.75 17.31
CA MET A 1 -2.94 -22.65 16.22
C MET A 1 -2.40 -21.24 16.23
N ARG A 2 -1.09 -21.08 16.40
CA ARG A 2 -0.42 -19.77 16.36
C ARG A 2 0.03 -19.48 14.93
N ILE A 3 -0.63 -18.52 14.27
CA ILE A 3 -0.31 -18.11 12.91
C ILE A 3 0.34 -16.72 12.97
N LYS A 4 1.56 -16.60 12.48
CA LYS A 4 2.23 -15.30 12.32
C LYS A 4 1.84 -14.66 10.99
N ILE A 5 1.33 -13.43 11.03
CA ILE A 5 1.09 -12.62 9.84
C ILE A 5 2.28 -11.72 9.61
N THR A 6 2.78 -11.71 8.39
CA THR A 6 3.91 -10.87 7.97
C THR A 6 3.58 -10.18 6.64
N ALA A 7 4.24 -9.07 6.35
CA ALA A 7 4.09 -8.36 5.07
C ALA A 7 5.37 -7.62 4.69
N ASP A 8 5.47 -7.17 3.44
CA ASP A 8 6.48 -6.17 3.08
C ASP A 8 6.13 -4.82 3.71
N SER A 9 7.12 -3.99 4.01
CA SER A 9 6.93 -2.65 4.62
C SER A 9 5.98 -1.75 3.82
N THR A 10 5.86 -1.99 2.53
CA THR A 10 4.94 -1.30 1.62
C THR A 10 3.44 -1.45 1.92
N CYS A 11 3.07 -2.16 2.98
CA CYS A 11 1.65 -2.28 3.40
C CYS A 11 1.12 -1.03 4.09
N ASP A 12 2.00 -0.12 4.52
CA ASP A 12 1.73 1.19 5.11
C ASP A 12 0.67 1.15 6.25
N LEU A 13 0.66 0.07 7.04
CA LEU A 13 -0.12 -0.01 8.26
C LEU A 13 0.55 0.83 9.36
N SER A 14 -0.27 1.47 10.21
CA SER A 14 0.24 2.23 11.33
C SER A 14 0.93 1.33 12.38
N GLU A 15 1.85 1.90 13.16
CA GLU A 15 2.56 1.19 14.23
C GLU A 15 1.58 0.58 15.24
N GLU A 16 0.46 1.28 15.53
CA GLU A 16 -0.57 0.79 16.43
C GLU A 16 -1.24 -0.47 15.87
N LEU A 17 -1.57 -0.51 14.57
CA LEU A 17 -2.16 -1.69 13.95
C LEU A 17 -1.16 -2.85 13.88
N LEU A 18 0.11 -2.57 13.56
CA LEU A 18 1.17 -3.58 13.56
C LEU A 18 1.36 -4.20 14.94
N ALA A 19 1.40 -3.39 15.99
CA ALA A 19 1.54 -3.85 17.37
C ALA A 19 0.29 -4.58 17.86
N GLN A 20 -0.91 -4.04 17.58
CA GLN A 20 -2.18 -4.63 18.00
C GLN A 20 -2.37 -6.05 17.47
N TRP A 21 -1.94 -6.30 16.23
CA TRP A 21 -2.16 -7.57 15.54
C TRP A 21 -0.89 -8.43 15.43
N ASP A 22 0.18 -8.05 16.13
CA ASP A 22 1.48 -8.76 16.10
C ASP A 22 1.96 -9.05 14.67
N ILE A 23 1.91 -8.03 13.79
CA ILE A 23 2.32 -8.13 12.39
C ILE A 23 3.79 -7.75 12.28
N ALA A 24 4.60 -8.60 11.64
CA ALA A 24 6.00 -8.31 11.35
C ALA A 24 6.20 -7.86 9.90
N LEU A 25 7.07 -6.88 9.69
CA LEU A 25 7.34 -6.33 8.38
C LEU A 25 8.73 -6.73 7.87
N MET A 26 8.79 -7.10 6.58
CA MET A 26 10.03 -7.21 5.82
C MET A 26 10.31 -5.84 5.17
N PRO A 27 11.38 -5.13 5.58
CA PRO A 27 11.65 -3.81 5.05
C PRO A 27 12.13 -3.86 3.59
N MET A 28 11.65 -2.93 2.77
CA MET A 28 12.22 -2.67 1.44
C MET A 28 13.52 -1.88 1.59
N HIS A 29 14.41 -2.01 0.60
CA HIS A 29 15.59 -1.15 0.52
C HIS A 29 15.26 0.16 -0.21
N ILE A 30 15.78 1.27 0.30
CA ILE A 30 15.74 2.59 -0.31
C ILE A 30 17.17 2.99 -0.66
N LEU A 31 17.46 3.11 -1.95
CA LEU A 31 18.76 3.51 -2.47
C LEU A 31 18.77 5.02 -2.71
N MET A 32 19.63 5.72 -2.01
CA MET A 32 19.73 7.18 -2.05
C MET A 32 21.19 7.61 -2.19
N GLY A 33 21.57 8.03 -3.40
CA GLY A 33 22.98 8.19 -3.73
C GLY A 33 23.70 6.88 -3.83
N GLU A 34 24.75 6.70 -3.02
CA GLU A 34 25.52 5.45 -2.87
C GLU A 34 25.09 4.63 -1.65
N ASP A 35 24.18 5.18 -0.83
CA ASP A 35 23.73 4.58 0.41
C ASP A 35 22.46 3.74 0.22
N SER A 36 22.33 2.70 1.04
CA SER A 36 21.15 1.85 1.15
C SER A 36 20.56 1.94 2.53
N TYR A 37 19.27 2.21 2.60
CA TYR A 37 18.48 2.34 3.83
C TYR A 37 17.35 1.32 3.86
N LEU A 38 16.79 1.08 5.03
CA LEU A 38 15.63 0.20 5.24
C LEU A 38 14.37 1.04 5.49
N ASP A 39 13.35 0.82 4.66
CA ASP A 39 12.06 1.51 4.68
C ASP A 39 11.38 1.40 6.05
N GLY A 40 11.08 2.54 6.68
CA GLY A 40 10.46 2.64 8.00
C GLY A 40 11.36 2.26 9.18
N VAL A 41 12.63 1.86 8.93
CA VAL A 41 13.59 1.46 9.98
C VAL A 41 14.72 2.49 10.10
N THR A 42 15.42 2.75 8.99
CA THR A 42 16.57 3.67 8.97
C THR A 42 16.34 4.91 8.13
N ILE A 43 15.18 5.02 7.48
CA ILE A 43 14.77 6.17 6.67
C ILE A 43 13.25 6.33 6.67
N HIS A 44 12.79 7.58 6.67
CA HIS A 44 11.38 7.96 6.65
C HIS A 44 11.06 8.89 5.47
N PRO A 45 9.78 9.07 5.08
CA PRO A 45 9.41 9.91 3.92
C PRO A 45 9.97 11.33 3.97
N ALA A 46 10.05 11.93 5.17
CA ALA A 46 10.58 13.27 5.36
C ALA A 46 12.04 13.39 4.90
N ASP A 47 12.86 12.37 5.17
CA ASP A 47 14.28 12.34 4.81
C ASP A 47 14.44 12.30 3.29
N VAL A 48 13.63 11.48 2.61
CA VAL A 48 13.58 11.40 1.14
C VAL A 48 13.21 12.76 0.54
N PHE A 49 12.19 13.43 1.08
CA PHE A 49 11.77 14.72 0.55
C PHE A 49 12.81 15.82 0.81
N ALA A 50 13.45 15.82 1.98
CA ALA A 50 14.53 16.73 2.28
C ALA A 50 15.71 16.55 1.31
N TYR A 51 16.13 15.31 1.06
CA TYR A 51 17.20 14.98 0.13
C TYR A 51 16.88 15.44 -1.31
N VAL A 52 15.68 15.13 -1.81
CA VAL A 52 15.26 15.53 -3.17
C VAL A 52 15.13 17.04 -3.31
N ASN A 53 14.61 17.73 -2.28
CA ASN A 53 14.48 19.18 -2.28
C ASN A 53 15.84 19.89 -2.20
N ALA A 54 16.86 19.26 -1.61
CA ALA A 54 18.24 19.73 -1.62
C ALA A 54 18.98 19.49 -2.96
N GLY A 55 18.29 18.95 -3.98
CA GLY A 55 18.84 18.67 -5.30
C GLY A 55 19.39 17.25 -5.48
N GLY A 56 19.17 16.37 -4.52
CA GLY A 56 19.52 14.95 -4.62
C GLY A 56 18.72 14.24 -5.73
N LYS A 57 19.30 13.15 -6.25
CA LYS A 57 18.63 12.33 -7.25
C LYS A 57 17.44 11.62 -6.61
N MET A 58 16.37 11.39 -7.39
CA MET A 58 15.22 10.61 -6.92
C MET A 58 15.65 9.24 -6.41
N PRO A 59 15.32 8.86 -5.18
CA PRO A 59 15.62 7.54 -4.63
C PRO A 59 15.01 6.42 -5.45
N LYS A 60 15.59 5.23 -5.32
CA LYS A 60 15.06 4.00 -5.91
C LYS A 60 14.77 3.02 -4.77
N SER A 61 13.74 2.19 -4.90
CA SER A 61 13.57 1.05 -4.03
C SER A 61 14.13 -0.22 -4.65
N ALA A 62 14.58 -1.13 -3.80
CA ALA A 62 14.91 -2.48 -4.19
C ALA A 62 14.16 -3.48 -3.28
N ALA A 63 13.75 -4.60 -3.87
CA ALA A 63 13.14 -5.70 -3.13
C ALA A 63 14.19 -6.35 -2.21
N ALA A 64 13.75 -6.82 -1.04
CA ALA A 64 14.54 -7.75 -0.27
C ALA A 64 14.85 -9.00 -1.12
N ASN A 65 16.05 -9.55 -0.96
CA ASN A 65 16.50 -10.71 -1.72
C ASN A 65 16.07 -12.04 -1.08
N LEU A 66 16.40 -13.14 -1.72
CA LEU A 66 16.06 -14.49 -1.26
C LEU A 66 16.59 -14.78 0.16
N VAL A 67 17.86 -14.43 0.42
CA VAL A 67 18.51 -14.71 1.71
C VAL A 67 17.82 -13.92 2.82
N GLU A 68 17.57 -12.63 2.59
CA GLU A 68 16.89 -11.77 3.54
C GLU A 68 15.48 -12.28 3.90
N TYR A 69 14.70 -12.78 2.92
CA TYR A 69 13.41 -13.40 3.19
C TYR A 69 13.54 -14.73 3.95
N THR A 70 14.54 -15.55 3.64
CA THR A 70 14.80 -16.81 4.36
C THR A 70 15.12 -16.52 5.83
N GLU A 71 16.03 -15.59 6.09
CA GLU A 71 16.41 -15.16 7.45
C GLU A 71 15.23 -14.53 8.20
N PHE A 72 14.38 -13.78 7.48
CA PHE A 72 13.18 -13.17 8.06
C PHE A 72 12.11 -14.20 8.44
N PHE A 73 11.89 -15.23 7.62
CA PHE A 73 10.88 -16.26 7.91
C PHE A 73 11.34 -17.27 8.95
N GLU A 74 12.62 -17.58 9.03
CA GLU A 74 13.16 -18.67 9.85
C GLU A 74 12.71 -18.63 11.31
N PRO A 75 12.82 -17.53 12.07
CA PRO A 75 12.40 -17.48 13.47
C PRO A 75 10.90 -17.74 13.62
N PHE A 76 10.06 -17.16 12.76
CA PHE A 76 8.62 -17.35 12.82
C PHE A 76 8.20 -18.76 12.42
N ALA A 77 8.86 -19.36 11.43
CA ALA A 77 8.59 -20.74 11.00
C ALA A 77 8.93 -21.75 12.10
N LYS A 78 9.95 -21.47 12.95
CA LYS A 78 10.30 -22.31 14.10
C LYS A 78 9.34 -22.15 15.29
N GLU A 79 8.81 -20.95 15.51
CA GLU A 79 8.04 -20.61 16.70
C GLU A 79 6.52 -20.70 16.52
N CYS A 80 6.04 -20.68 15.28
CA CYS A 80 4.60 -20.66 14.96
C CYS A 80 4.18 -21.88 14.17
N ASP A 81 2.90 -22.26 14.30
CA ASP A 81 2.33 -23.36 13.52
C ASP A 81 2.29 -23.02 12.02
N ALA A 82 2.18 -21.74 11.67
CA ALA A 82 2.26 -21.26 10.30
C ALA A 82 2.65 -19.78 10.23
N VAL A 83 3.21 -19.39 9.08
CA VAL A 83 3.46 -17.98 8.69
C VAL A 83 2.65 -17.70 7.43
N VAL A 84 1.92 -16.60 7.41
CA VAL A 84 1.24 -16.11 6.20
C VAL A 84 1.83 -14.73 5.86
N HIS A 85 2.58 -14.67 4.78
CA HIS A 85 3.20 -13.46 4.27
C HIS A 85 2.39 -12.86 3.13
N ILE A 86 2.03 -11.59 3.25
CA ILE A 86 1.30 -10.85 2.21
C ILE A 86 2.28 -9.89 1.54
N SER A 87 2.65 -10.20 0.30
CA SER A 87 3.62 -9.40 -0.45
C SER A 87 2.95 -8.32 -1.29
N VAL A 88 3.69 -7.24 -1.56
CA VAL A 88 3.34 -6.24 -2.57
C VAL A 88 3.11 -6.91 -3.92
N SER A 89 2.31 -6.26 -4.78
CA SER A 89 2.00 -6.81 -6.11
C SER A 89 3.23 -7.29 -6.88
N SER A 90 3.15 -8.52 -7.38
CA SER A 90 4.16 -9.15 -8.25
C SER A 90 4.39 -8.40 -9.57
N LYS A 91 3.48 -7.48 -9.94
CA LYS A 91 3.60 -6.60 -11.11
C LYS A 91 4.44 -5.35 -10.83
N LEU A 92 4.61 -4.99 -9.55
CA LEU A 92 5.27 -3.75 -9.14
C LEU A 92 6.66 -3.99 -8.54
N SER A 93 6.91 -5.19 -8.00
CA SER A 93 8.17 -5.56 -7.34
C SER A 93 8.48 -7.05 -7.51
N SER A 94 9.76 -7.43 -7.36
CA SER A 94 10.18 -8.83 -7.26
C SER A 94 10.02 -9.43 -5.86
N CYS A 95 9.52 -8.67 -4.87
CA CYS A 95 9.31 -9.15 -3.50
C CYS A 95 8.53 -10.46 -3.46
N PHE A 96 7.39 -10.53 -4.15
CA PHE A 96 6.58 -11.75 -4.19
C PHE A 96 7.36 -12.98 -4.67
N GLN A 97 8.14 -12.82 -5.74
CA GLN A 97 8.95 -13.94 -6.26
C GLN A 97 10.03 -14.35 -5.28
N ASN A 98 10.75 -13.40 -4.69
CA ASN A 98 11.80 -13.67 -3.71
C ASN A 98 11.21 -14.31 -2.45
N ALA A 99 10.13 -13.77 -1.90
CA ALA A 99 9.42 -14.34 -0.75
C ALA A 99 8.90 -15.75 -1.02
N LYS A 100 8.36 -15.99 -2.22
CA LYS A 100 7.85 -17.30 -2.62
C LYS A 100 8.95 -18.34 -2.75
N LEU A 101 10.12 -17.96 -3.28
CA LEU A 101 11.28 -18.84 -3.35
C LEU A 101 11.80 -19.16 -1.95
N ALA A 102 11.95 -18.15 -1.07
CA ALA A 102 12.36 -18.35 0.31
C ALA A 102 11.40 -19.25 1.09
N ALA A 103 10.09 -19.07 0.90
CA ALA A 103 9.08 -19.91 1.54
C ALA A 103 9.16 -21.39 1.16
N GLY A 104 9.80 -21.71 0.01
CA GLY A 104 10.04 -23.08 -0.41
C GLY A 104 10.99 -23.87 0.50
N GLU A 105 11.76 -23.20 1.36
CA GLU A 105 12.64 -23.81 2.37
C GLU A 105 11.87 -24.25 3.64
N PHE A 106 10.57 -23.91 3.76
CA PHE A 106 9.76 -24.13 4.95
C PHE A 106 8.43 -24.84 4.61
N GLU A 107 8.01 -25.78 5.44
CA GLU A 107 6.73 -26.49 5.25
C GLU A 107 5.50 -25.66 5.64
N ASN A 108 5.69 -24.64 6.49
CA ASN A 108 4.61 -23.90 7.14
C ASN A 108 4.57 -22.39 6.77
N VAL A 109 5.31 -21.96 5.73
CA VAL A 109 5.29 -20.57 5.25
C VAL A 109 4.46 -20.47 3.98
N TYR A 110 3.49 -19.58 3.98
CA TYR A 110 2.55 -19.32 2.88
C TYR A 110 2.70 -17.89 2.39
N VAL A 111 2.89 -17.70 1.10
CA VAL A 111 3.05 -16.36 0.50
C VAL A 111 1.87 -16.04 -0.42
N VAL A 112 1.30 -14.85 -0.24
CA VAL A 112 0.17 -14.35 -1.02
C VAL A 112 0.58 -13.08 -1.77
N ASP A 113 0.34 -13.06 -3.07
CA ASP A 113 0.41 -11.83 -3.88
C ASP A 113 -0.81 -10.97 -3.57
N SER A 114 -0.59 -9.80 -2.98
CA SER A 114 -1.69 -8.88 -2.68
C SER A 114 -2.35 -8.31 -3.93
N GLN A 115 -1.66 -8.35 -5.07
CA GLN A 115 -2.03 -7.61 -6.28
C GLN A 115 -2.32 -6.12 -5.99
N ASN A 116 -1.73 -5.62 -4.94
CA ASN A 116 -1.93 -4.29 -4.41
C ASN A 116 -0.61 -3.70 -3.89
N ILE A 117 -0.67 -2.48 -3.40
CA ILE A 117 0.42 -1.70 -2.84
C ILE A 117 -0.15 -0.81 -1.72
N CYS A 118 0.68 -0.21 -0.89
CA CYS A 118 0.25 0.69 0.17
C CYS A 118 -0.83 0.03 1.05
N THR A 119 -1.76 0.78 1.58
CA THR A 119 -2.88 0.26 2.38
C THR A 119 -3.85 -0.65 1.62
N GLY A 120 -3.74 -0.80 0.29
CA GLY A 120 -4.40 -1.88 -0.44
C GLY A 120 -3.82 -3.25 -0.08
N GLN A 121 -2.50 -3.35 0.06
CA GLN A 121 -1.83 -4.49 0.67
C GLN A 121 -2.17 -4.56 2.17
N GLY A 122 -2.12 -3.43 2.89
CA GLY A 122 -2.45 -3.33 4.32
C GLY A 122 -3.87 -3.82 4.65
N TYR A 123 -4.84 -3.57 3.77
CA TYR A 123 -6.20 -4.08 3.89
C TYR A 123 -6.22 -5.61 4.00
N LEU A 124 -5.48 -6.29 3.12
CA LEU A 124 -5.35 -7.74 3.10
C LEU A 124 -4.60 -8.26 4.34
N VAL A 125 -3.55 -7.55 4.75
CA VAL A 125 -2.77 -7.88 5.95
C VAL A 125 -3.64 -7.83 7.20
N LEU A 126 -4.43 -6.77 7.38
CA LEU A 126 -5.33 -6.63 8.51
C LEU A 126 -6.44 -7.69 8.50
N LYS A 127 -7.02 -8.01 7.34
CA LYS A 127 -8.01 -9.09 7.21
C LYS A 127 -7.40 -10.46 7.54
N ALA A 128 -6.15 -10.73 7.11
CA ALA A 128 -5.44 -11.96 7.46
C ALA A 128 -5.26 -12.10 8.97
N ALA A 129 -4.83 -11.03 9.64
CA ALA A 129 -4.62 -11.01 11.09
C ALA A 129 -5.93 -11.27 11.84
N LYS A 130 -7.02 -10.62 11.45
CA LYS A 130 -8.36 -10.85 12.03
C LYS A 130 -8.80 -12.32 11.85
N TRP A 131 -8.67 -12.89 10.64
CA TRP A 131 -9.04 -14.28 10.38
C TRP A 131 -8.16 -15.28 11.13
N ALA A 132 -6.87 -14.99 11.31
CA ALA A 132 -6.00 -15.81 12.14
C ALA A 132 -6.43 -15.79 13.61
N ALA A 133 -6.80 -14.62 14.14
CA ALA A 133 -7.33 -14.46 15.50
C ALA A 133 -8.69 -15.19 15.68
N ASP A 134 -9.52 -15.22 14.63
CA ASP A 134 -10.78 -15.98 14.58
C ASP A 134 -10.55 -17.51 14.45
N GLY A 135 -9.30 -17.97 14.37
CA GLY A 135 -8.94 -19.39 14.33
C GLY A 135 -9.04 -20.04 12.95
N LEU A 136 -9.09 -19.27 11.86
CA LEU A 136 -9.10 -19.83 10.51
C LEU A 136 -7.74 -20.52 10.22
N PRO A 137 -7.75 -21.73 9.59
CA PRO A 137 -6.51 -22.39 9.15
C PRO A 137 -5.76 -21.57 8.08
N PRO A 138 -4.41 -21.66 8.02
CA PRO A 138 -3.59 -20.84 7.13
C PRO A 138 -3.94 -21.01 5.65
N ARG A 139 -4.28 -22.21 5.21
CA ARG A 139 -4.73 -22.46 3.82
C ARG A 139 -6.04 -21.72 3.50
N ASN A 140 -6.98 -21.68 4.45
CA ASN A 140 -8.24 -20.96 4.27
C ASN A 140 -8.01 -19.46 4.24
N ILE A 141 -7.08 -18.94 5.08
CA ILE A 141 -6.67 -17.53 5.06
C ILE A 141 -6.10 -17.18 3.68
N THR A 142 -5.15 -17.97 3.16
CA THR A 142 -4.54 -17.71 1.84
C THR A 142 -5.56 -17.74 0.70
N MET A 143 -6.48 -18.70 0.69
CA MET A 143 -7.55 -18.77 -0.31
C MET A 143 -8.47 -17.56 -0.26
N ARG A 144 -8.88 -17.14 0.94
CA ARG A 144 -9.70 -15.92 1.11
C ARG A 144 -8.96 -14.66 0.70
N LEU A 145 -7.67 -14.54 1.01
CA LEU A 145 -6.84 -13.42 0.59
C LEU A 145 -6.75 -13.32 -0.93
N GLN A 146 -6.54 -14.44 -1.63
CA GLN A 146 -6.49 -14.48 -3.11
C GLN A 146 -7.80 -14.05 -3.76
N SER A 147 -8.95 -14.40 -3.16
CA SER A 147 -10.26 -13.92 -3.59
C SER A 147 -10.44 -12.43 -3.29
N LEU A 148 -10.08 -12.01 -2.08
CA LEU A 148 -10.24 -10.63 -1.62
C LEU A 148 -9.32 -9.66 -2.39
N ALA A 149 -8.09 -10.06 -2.73
CA ALA A 149 -7.13 -9.24 -3.49
C ALA A 149 -7.73 -8.68 -4.79
N LYS A 150 -8.59 -9.46 -5.46
CA LYS A 150 -9.28 -9.07 -6.70
C LYS A 150 -10.44 -8.07 -6.47
N ARG A 151 -10.81 -7.84 -5.21
CA ARG A 151 -11.94 -6.99 -4.83
C ARG A 151 -11.51 -5.74 -4.07
N VAL A 152 -10.27 -5.71 -3.55
CA VAL A 152 -9.70 -4.51 -2.92
C VAL A 152 -9.45 -3.46 -3.98
N GLU A 153 -10.04 -2.28 -3.79
CA GLU A 153 -9.85 -1.11 -4.64
C GLU A 153 -9.00 -0.07 -3.89
N LEU A 154 -7.75 0.06 -4.31
CA LEU A 154 -6.88 1.17 -3.95
C LEU A 154 -6.94 2.22 -5.04
N SER A 155 -7.22 3.45 -4.64
CA SER A 155 -7.11 4.62 -5.51
C SER A 155 -6.50 5.80 -4.76
N PHE A 156 -5.87 6.72 -5.48
CA PHE A 156 -5.24 7.89 -4.88
C PHE A 156 -5.10 9.05 -5.88
N VAL A 157 -5.02 10.27 -5.36
CA VAL A 157 -4.74 11.49 -6.13
C VAL A 157 -3.36 11.98 -5.81
N LEU A 158 -2.59 12.35 -6.84
CA LEU A 158 -1.26 12.93 -6.72
C LEU A 158 -1.33 14.47 -6.79
N ASP A 159 -0.57 15.12 -5.92
CA ASP A 159 -0.30 16.56 -6.04
C ASP A 159 0.83 16.85 -7.03
N ARG A 160 1.88 16.00 -7.02
CA ARG A 160 3.08 16.11 -7.86
C ARG A 160 3.25 14.85 -8.71
N LEU A 161 3.54 15.05 -9.99
CA LEU A 161 3.74 13.96 -10.96
C LEU A 161 5.19 13.57 -11.18
N ASP A 162 6.12 14.44 -10.83
CA ASP A 162 7.55 14.23 -11.02
C ASP A 162 8.09 13.02 -10.24
N PHE A 163 7.55 12.74 -9.06
CA PHE A 163 7.89 11.57 -8.28
C PHE A 163 7.43 10.29 -9.01
N MET A 164 6.16 10.20 -9.36
CA MET A 164 5.60 9.02 -10.02
C MET A 164 6.20 8.80 -11.42
N ALA A 165 6.45 9.85 -12.18
CA ALA A 165 7.07 9.76 -13.50
C ALA A 165 8.47 9.14 -13.45
N LYS A 166 9.24 9.42 -12.40
CA LYS A 166 10.60 8.88 -12.21
C LYS A 166 10.60 7.47 -11.61
N SER A 167 9.49 7.03 -11.03
CA SER A 167 9.37 5.68 -10.44
C SER A 167 9.44 4.56 -11.48
N GLY A 168 8.95 4.82 -12.70
CA GLY A 168 8.82 3.82 -13.76
C GLY A 168 7.71 2.78 -13.53
N ARG A 169 6.93 2.88 -12.44
CA ARG A 169 5.88 1.91 -12.08
C ARG A 169 4.52 2.26 -12.66
N CYS A 170 4.36 3.45 -13.24
CA CYS A 170 3.13 3.86 -13.92
C CYS A 170 3.47 4.52 -15.27
N SER A 171 3.46 3.75 -16.35
CA SER A 171 3.76 4.24 -17.71
C SER A 171 2.77 5.32 -18.17
N GLY A 172 1.51 5.26 -17.74
CA GLY A 172 0.49 6.26 -18.04
C GLY A 172 0.80 7.67 -17.55
N VAL A 173 1.65 7.82 -16.51
CA VAL A 173 2.08 9.14 -16.01
C VAL A 173 3.05 9.81 -16.98
N LEU A 174 3.91 9.07 -17.66
CA LEU A 174 4.86 9.61 -18.63
C LEU A 174 4.18 10.25 -19.86
N ALA A 175 2.97 9.77 -20.20
CA ALA A 175 2.20 10.28 -21.33
C ALA A 175 1.66 11.72 -21.13
N PHE A 176 1.78 12.30 -19.93
CA PHE A 176 1.28 13.66 -19.67
C PHE A 176 2.19 14.77 -20.21
N GLY A 177 3.44 14.49 -20.54
CA GLY A 177 4.39 15.52 -21.03
C GLY A 177 4.67 16.64 -20.01
N ALA A 178 5.23 17.74 -20.48
CA ALA A 178 5.66 18.87 -19.61
C ALA A 178 4.53 19.84 -19.17
N ASN A 179 3.33 19.77 -19.76
CA ASN A 179 2.25 20.74 -19.52
C ASN A 179 1.25 20.27 -18.43
N LEU A 180 1.72 20.21 -17.18
CA LEU A 180 0.96 19.64 -16.06
C LEU A 180 0.46 20.65 -15.02
N LEU A 181 0.55 21.96 -15.30
CA LEU A 181 0.11 22.99 -14.36
C LEU A 181 -1.37 22.80 -13.96
N GLY A 182 -1.58 22.52 -12.67
CA GLY A 182 -2.91 22.44 -12.07
C GLY A 182 -3.67 21.14 -12.34
N ILE A 183 -3.04 20.12 -12.96
CA ILE A 183 -3.65 18.78 -13.12
C ILE A 183 -3.27 17.90 -11.95
N LYS A 184 -4.29 17.23 -11.36
CA LYS A 184 -4.16 16.26 -10.28
C LYS A 184 -4.71 14.92 -10.79
N PRO A 185 -3.83 13.98 -11.20
CA PRO A 185 -4.28 12.69 -11.68
C PRO A 185 -4.73 11.82 -10.51
N ALA A 186 -5.80 11.05 -10.76
CA ALA A 186 -6.16 9.90 -9.94
C ALA A 186 -5.62 8.63 -10.58
N LEU A 187 -5.02 7.81 -9.74
CA LEU A 187 -4.52 6.49 -10.09
C LEU A 187 -5.30 5.42 -9.33
N GLU A 188 -5.39 4.25 -9.92
CA GLU A 188 -5.93 3.03 -9.31
C GLU A 188 -4.96 1.87 -9.51
N VAL A 189 -5.02 0.91 -8.60
CA VAL A 189 -4.45 -0.41 -8.83
C VAL A 189 -5.48 -1.27 -9.56
N ILE A 190 -5.16 -1.67 -10.78
CA ILE A 190 -5.99 -2.52 -11.61
C ILE A 190 -5.15 -3.72 -12.06
N ASP A 191 -5.60 -4.92 -11.70
CA ASP A 191 -4.89 -6.18 -11.99
C ASP A 191 -3.42 -6.17 -11.52
N GLY A 192 -3.16 -5.56 -10.36
CA GLY A 192 -1.84 -5.46 -9.76
C GLY A 192 -0.94 -4.36 -10.32
N GLU A 193 -1.42 -3.54 -11.26
CA GLU A 193 -0.67 -2.45 -11.92
C GLU A 193 -1.26 -1.07 -11.59
N LEU A 194 -0.41 -0.05 -11.57
CA LEU A 194 -0.83 1.35 -11.42
C LEU A 194 -1.31 1.92 -12.76
N LYS A 195 -2.56 2.41 -12.78
CA LYS A 195 -3.17 3.02 -13.98
C LYS A 195 -3.75 4.40 -13.65
N VAL A 196 -3.52 5.36 -14.55
CA VAL A 196 -4.19 6.67 -14.47
C VAL A 196 -5.61 6.51 -14.97
N VAL A 197 -6.58 6.79 -14.11
CA VAL A 197 -8.01 6.61 -14.41
C VAL A 197 -8.76 7.91 -14.63
N LYS A 198 -8.32 8.99 -13.96
CA LYS A 198 -8.98 10.30 -14.07
C LYS A 198 -8.01 11.44 -13.87
N LYS A 199 -8.39 12.62 -14.36
CA LYS A 199 -7.63 13.88 -14.22
C LYS A 199 -8.55 14.93 -13.63
N TYR A 200 -8.12 15.48 -12.50
CA TYR A 200 -8.81 16.62 -11.88
C TYR A 200 -8.04 17.90 -12.16
N ARG A 201 -8.73 19.04 -12.12
CA ARG A 201 -8.13 20.37 -12.29
C ARG A 201 -8.61 21.28 -11.17
N GLY A 202 -7.66 22.02 -10.57
CA GLY A 202 -7.90 22.96 -9.48
C GLY A 202 -6.96 22.78 -8.32
N SER A 203 -7.28 23.42 -7.18
CA SER A 203 -6.55 23.21 -5.93
C SER A 203 -6.71 21.78 -5.43
N LEU A 204 -5.69 21.26 -4.73
CA LEU A 204 -5.70 19.86 -4.29
C LEU A 204 -6.92 19.51 -3.42
N PRO A 205 -7.36 20.33 -2.42
CA PRO A 205 -8.53 20.00 -1.62
C PRO A 205 -9.82 19.86 -2.44
N ILE A 206 -10.01 20.74 -3.46
CA ILE A 206 -11.16 20.64 -4.38
C ILE A 206 -11.08 19.36 -5.21
N CYS A 207 -9.89 19.02 -5.70
CA CYS A 207 -9.69 17.79 -6.48
C CYS A 207 -9.93 16.54 -5.63
N VAL A 208 -9.46 16.54 -4.38
CA VAL A 208 -9.69 15.45 -3.42
C VAL A 208 -11.19 15.27 -3.16
N GLY A 209 -11.93 16.35 -2.90
CA GLY A 209 -13.39 16.27 -2.70
C GLY A 209 -14.14 15.66 -3.90
N LYS A 210 -13.76 16.06 -5.13
CA LYS A 210 -14.31 15.47 -6.36
C LYS A 210 -13.93 13.99 -6.50
N TYR A 211 -12.67 13.66 -6.22
CA TYR A 211 -12.16 12.30 -6.27
C TYR A 211 -12.93 11.38 -5.32
N ILE A 212 -13.12 11.77 -4.06
CA ILE A 212 -13.88 10.98 -3.09
C ILE A 212 -15.34 10.81 -3.53
N THR A 213 -15.96 11.86 -4.06
CA THR A 213 -17.30 11.77 -4.63
C THR A 213 -17.37 10.73 -5.76
N ASP A 214 -16.46 10.82 -6.71
CA ASP A 214 -16.41 9.88 -7.85
C ASP A 214 -16.18 8.42 -7.44
N ARG A 215 -15.48 8.20 -6.31
CA ARG A 215 -15.19 6.84 -5.82
C ARG A 215 -16.35 6.20 -5.04
N LEU A 216 -17.22 6.99 -4.46
CA LEU A 216 -18.22 6.51 -3.50
C LEU A 216 -19.66 6.73 -3.95
N VAL A 217 -19.92 7.76 -4.78
CA VAL A 217 -21.29 8.12 -5.17
C VAL A 217 -21.92 7.01 -6.03
N GLU A 218 -23.19 6.70 -5.75
CA GLU A 218 -23.98 5.71 -6.48
C GLU A 218 -23.39 4.29 -6.49
N ARG A 219 -22.47 4.00 -5.57
CA ARG A 219 -21.86 2.67 -5.38
C ARG A 219 -22.65 1.84 -4.37
N ASN A 220 -23.24 0.75 -4.79
CA ASN A 220 -23.93 -0.22 -3.94
C ASN A 220 -23.16 -1.52 -3.72
N ASP A 221 -22.04 -1.65 -4.39
CA ASP A 221 -21.15 -2.81 -4.38
C ASP A 221 -19.99 -2.69 -3.38
N ILE A 222 -19.90 -1.61 -2.61
CA ILE A 222 -18.85 -1.41 -1.61
C ILE A 222 -19.18 -2.24 -0.37
N GLU A 223 -18.18 -3.01 0.12
CA GLU A 223 -18.20 -3.67 1.42
C GLU A 223 -18.01 -2.61 2.52
N ASP A 224 -18.95 -2.52 3.46
CA ASP A 224 -18.97 -1.49 4.49
C ASP A 224 -18.13 -1.79 5.73
N SER A 225 -17.38 -2.89 5.73
CA SER A 225 -16.66 -3.35 6.92
C SER A 225 -15.47 -2.47 7.28
N LEU A 226 -14.72 -1.99 6.28
CA LEU A 226 -13.43 -1.33 6.49
C LEU A 226 -13.10 -0.35 5.36
N VAL A 227 -12.56 0.80 5.72
CA VAL A 227 -11.92 1.76 4.81
C VAL A 227 -10.58 2.22 5.39
N PHE A 228 -9.57 2.36 4.55
CA PHE A 228 -8.34 3.08 4.87
C PHE A 228 -8.31 4.43 4.16
N ILE A 229 -7.77 5.43 4.85
CA ILE A 229 -7.37 6.71 4.30
C ILE A 229 -5.84 6.77 4.44
N SER A 230 -5.14 6.89 3.32
CA SER A 230 -3.68 6.99 3.31
C SER A 230 -3.25 8.35 2.81
N SER A 231 -2.30 8.98 3.48
CA SER A 231 -1.81 10.29 3.09
C SER A 231 -0.30 10.41 3.23
N CYS A 232 0.29 11.26 2.40
CA CYS A 232 1.70 11.62 2.48
C CYS A 232 1.82 13.14 2.53
N GLN A 233 2.12 13.69 3.71
CA GLN A 233 2.20 15.14 3.96
C GLN A 233 1.01 15.89 3.34
N PRO A 234 -0.23 15.63 3.78
CA PRO A 234 -1.43 16.18 3.16
C PRO A 234 -1.48 17.70 3.31
N LYS A 235 -1.88 18.40 2.25
CA LYS A 235 -2.11 19.85 2.31
C LYS A 235 -3.33 20.20 3.15
N PRO A 236 -3.36 21.40 3.77
CA PRO A 236 -4.52 21.85 4.54
C PRO A 236 -5.84 21.70 3.77
N GLY A 237 -6.90 21.25 4.45
CA GLY A 237 -8.23 21.03 3.90
C GLY A 237 -8.41 19.74 3.10
N CYS A 238 -7.32 18.98 2.81
CA CYS A 238 -7.44 17.74 2.06
C CYS A 238 -8.08 16.62 2.89
N MET A 239 -7.61 16.42 4.12
CA MET A 239 -8.18 15.41 5.02
C MET A 239 -9.62 15.73 5.38
N ASP A 240 -9.96 17.02 5.55
CA ASP A 240 -11.34 17.44 5.79
C ASP A 240 -12.24 17.08 4.60
N ALA A 241 -11.76 17.27 3.37
CA ALA A 241 -12.48 16.89 2.16
C ALA A 241 -12.73 15.37 2.08
N VAL A 242 -11.72 14.53 2.46
CA VAL A 242 -11.88 13.08 2.53
C VAL A 242 -12.95 12.71 3.57
N LYS A 243 -12.80 13.20 4.81
CA LYS A 243 -13.71 12.90 5.92
C LYS A 243 -15.15 13.33 5.62
N ALA A 244 -15.32 14.50 5.04
CA ALA A 244 -16.64 14.99 4.62
C ALA A 244 -17.27 14.09 3.55
N GLY A 245 -16.50 13.65 2.57
CA GLY A 245 -16.96 12.73 1.53
C GLY A 245 -17.29 11.34 2.07
N LEU A 246 -16.46 10.77 2.91
CA LEU A 246 -16.72 9.48 3.58
C LEU A 246 -18.00 9.56 4.44
N LYS A 247 -18.17 10.63 5.21
CA LYS A 247 -19.36 10.83 6.02
C LYS A 247 -20.64 10.96 5.17
N LYS A 248 -20.53 11.57 4.00
CA LYS A 248 -21.67 11.83 3.11
C LYS A 248 -22.08 10.63 2.27
N TYR A 249 -21.11 9.88 1.77
CA TYR A 249 -21.32 8.84 0.75
C TYR A 249 -20.93 7.44 1.20
N GLY A 250 -20.15 7.30 2.30
CA GLY A 250 -19.71 6.03 2.87
C GLY A 250 -20.48 5.69 4.13
N SER A 251 -20.52 4.40 4.45
CA SER A 251 -21.09 3.87 5.70
C SER A 251 -20.18 2.77 6.22
N PHE A 252 -18.92 3.14 6.52
CA PHE A 252 -17.92 2.18 6.94
C PHE A 252 -17.96 1.98 8.46
N LYS A 253 -17.90 0.71 8.89
CA LYS A 253 -17.90 0.32 10.31
C LYS A 253 -16.55 0.61 10.97
N GLU A 254 -15.47 0.51 10.20
CA GLU A 254 -14.11 0.71 10.64
C GLU A 254 -13.38 1.62 9.64
N CYS A 255 -12.70 2.64 10.15
CA CYS A 255 -11.94 3.59 9.35
C CYS A 255 -10.57 3.81 9.99
N HIS A 256 -9.50 3.55 9.24
CA HIS A 256 -8.13 3.81 9.67
C HIS A 256 -7.50 4.90 8.82
N GLU A 257 -6.84 5.84 9.47
CA GLU A 257 -5.98 6.84 8.85
C GLU A 257 -4.52 6.38 9.02
N THR A 258 -3.77 6.33 7.94
CA THR A 258 -2.36 5.93 7.96
C THR A 258 -1.49 6.89 7.16
N ASP A 259 -0.25 7.03 7.58
CA ASP A 259 0.76 7.71 6.80
C ASP A 259 1.36 6.74 5.76
N ILE A 260 1.59 7.25 4.56
CA ILE A 260 2.25 6.50 3.49
C ILE A 260 3.75 6.40 3.82
N GLY A 261 4.28 5.17 3.83
CA GLY A 261 5.67 4.85 4.14
C GLY A 261 6.67 5.35 3.10
N THR A 262 7.96 5.10 3.35
CA THR A 262 9.06 5.70 2.58
C THR A 262 9.10 5.22 1.14
N THR A 263 8.93 3.92 0.91
CA THR A 263 8.92 3.35 -0.45
C THR A 263 7.81 3.97 -1.29
N ILE A 264 6.60 4.00 -0.77
CA ILE A 264 5.43 4.49 -1.51
C ILE A 264 5.46 6.02 -1.61
N GLY A 265 5.76 6.72 -0.51
CA GLY A 265 5.88 8.17 -0.47
C GLY A 265 6.98 8.70 -1.40
N GLY A 266 8.11 7.98 -1.48
CA GLY A 266 9.21 8.29 -2.39
C GLY A 266 8.81 8.25 -3.87
N TYR A 267 7.75 7.52 -4.22
CA TYR A 267 7.23 7.45 -5.60
C TYR A 267 5.97 8.26 -5.83
N SER A 268 5.12 8.41 -4.82
CA SER A 268 3.88 9.18 -4.96
C SER A 268 4.07 10.68 -4.68
N GLY A 269 5.04 11.03 -3.86
CA GLY A 269 5.37 12.39 -3.48
C GLY A 269 4.45 13.00 -2.42
N PRO A 270 4.85 14.16 -1.87
CA PRO A 270 4.06 14.87 -0.88
C PRO A 270 2.73 15.36 -1.46
N GLY A 271 1.70 15.42 -0.63
CA GLY A 271 0.34 15.79 -1.01
C GLY A 271 -0.49 14.63 -1.57
N THR A 272 0.06 13.41 -1.64
CA THR A 272 -0.70 12.23 -2.06
C THR A 272 -1.75 11.86 -1.04
N ILE A 273 -2.97 11.55 -1.53
CA ILE A 273 -4.09 11.08 -0.70
C ILE A 273 -4.81 9.97 -1.42
N GLY A 274 -5.07 8.88 -0.71
CA GLY A 274 -5.79 7.73 -1.22
C GLY A 274 -6.84 7.20 -0.26
N ILE A 275 -7.76 6.41 -0.80
CA ILE A 275 -8.68 5.58 -0.04
C ILE A 275 -8.64 4.15 -0.56
N VAL A 276 -8.91 3.23 0.36
CA VAL A 276 -8.98 1.79 0.09
C VAL A 276 -10.22 1.22 0.72
N PHE A 277 -10.95 0.45 -0.04
CA PHE A 277 -12.06 -0.37 0.40
C PHE A 277 -12.15 -1.64 -0.45
N ALA A 278 -13.00 -2.58 -0.07
CA ALA A 278 -13.26 -3.76 -0.89
C ALA A 278 -14.66 -3.69 -1.52
N ARG A 279 -14.81 -4.37 -2.68
CA ARG A 279 -16.14 -4.66 -3.22
C ARG A 279 -16.75 -5.88 -2.52
N LYS A 280 -18.07 -5.91 -2.42
CA LYS A 280 -18.82 -7.09 -1.97
C LYS A 280 -18.49 -8.32 -2.81
N GLU A 281 -18.55 -9.46 -2.22
CA GLU A 281 -18.52 -10.73 -2.95
C GLU A 281 -19.79 -10.87 -3.76
N LYS A 282 -19.66 -11.26 -5.02
CA LYS A 282 -20.81 -11.49 -5.92
C LYS A 282 -21.44 -12.85 -5.64
#